data_1eb2faf290b5a6dfbb654ccb76bbfa05
#
_entry.id   1eb2faf290b5a6dfbb654ccb76bbfa05
#
_cell.length_a   1.000
_cell.length_b   1.000
_cell.length_c   1.000
_cell.angle_alpha   90.00
_cell.angle_beta   90.00
_cell.angle_gamma   90.00
#
_symmetry.space_group_name_H-M   'P 1'
#
loop_
_entity.id
_entity.type
_entity.pdbx_description
1 polymer ?
#
loop_
_entity_poly.entity_id
_entity_poly.type
_entity_poly.pdbx_seq_one_letter_code
_entity_poly.pdbx_strand_id
1 'polypeptide(L)'
;MCGRYSLAPDESVEIAKIVAEVLKLPMDRITVVSGDTDSCAFDTGAYASSGTFFSGNASLVATTKLKELILKEAALQMEEKVENLDVRAPGEVYSKDTGAALSYYDLVHTATSGTGRGQMVAHGSFVTNASSVPYGAHFAQVAVNVKTGEIKVQKFYALQDAGTPINPEIALCQMYGAVMKSIGHSL
;
A
#
# COMPACT_ATOMS: atom_id res chain seq x y z
N MET A 1 -15.09 -8.90 11.15
CA MET A 1 -14.85 -10.12 10.37
C MET A 1 -13.78 -9.82 9.32
N CYS A 2 -12.52 -9.91 9.70
CA CYS A 2 -11.42 -9.99 8.74
C CYS A 2 -11.26 -11.46 8.38
N GLY A 3 -11.94 -11.91 7.38
CA GLY A 3 -11.95 -13.29 6.96
C GLY A 3 -11.79 -13.44 5.47
N ARG A 4 -10.74 -12.85 4.92
CA ARG A 4 -10.26 -13.22 3.58
C ARG A 4 -8.76 -13.23 3.59
N TYR A 5 -8.22 -14.40 3.41
CA TYR A 5 -6.80 -14.71 3.30
C TYR A 5 -6.21 -14.36 1.92
N SER A 6 -6.90 -13.58 1.12
CA SER A 6 -6.37 -12.90 -0.05
C SER A 6 -6.38 -11.42 0.21
N LEU A 7 -5.38 -10.70 -0.26
CA LEU A 7 -5.49 -9.25 -0.37
C LEU A 7 -6.83 -8.97 -1.07
N ALA A 8 -7.75 -8.30 -0.39
CA ALA A 8 -8.93 -7.79 -1.04
C ALA A 8 -8.47 -6.93 -2.23
N PRO A 9 -9.24 -6.82 -3.31
CA PRO A 9 -8.89 -5.95 -4.44
C PRO A 9 -8.42 -4.57 -3.98
N ASP A 10 -8.99 -4.08 -2.90
CA ASP A 10 -8.69 -2.80 -2.26
C ASP A 10 -7.26 -2.73 -1.70
N GLU A 11 -6.80 -3.77 -1.01
CA GLU A 11 -5.42 -3.84 -0.48
C GLU A 11 -4.39 -3.95 -1.60
N SER A 12 -4.72 -4.62 -2.70
CA SER A 12 -3.88 -4.67 -3.89
C SER A 12 -3.69 -3.29 -4.51
N VAL A 13 -4.74 -2.47 -4.53
CA VAL A 13 -4.67 -1.08 -4.99
C VAL A 13 -3.79 -0.24 -4.08
N GLU A 14 -3.88 -0.41 -2.76
CA GLU A 14 -3.05 0.33 -1.80
C GLU A 14 -1.56 -0.04 -1.96
N ILE A 15 -1.24 -1.33 -2.11
CA ILE A 15 0.13 -1.78 -2.38
C ILE A 15 0.65 -1.20 -3.69
N ALA A 16 -0.14 -1.25 -4.76
CA ALA A 16 0.24 -0.65 -6.03
C ALA A 16 0.52 0.85 -5.91
N LYS A 17 -0.28 1.60 -5.13
CA LYS A 17 -0.03 3.03 -4.86
C LYS A 17 1.30 3.26 -4.15
N ILE A 18 1.65 2.44 -3.15
CA ILE A 18 2.94 2.53 -2.43
C ILE A 18 4.10 2.32 -3.41
N VAL A 19 4.02 1.29 -4.24
CA VAL A 19 5.04 0.98 -5.25
C VAL A 19 5.14 2.10 -6.28
N ALA A 20 4.01 2.59 -6.78
CA ALA A 20 3.92 3.68 -7.75
C ALA A 20 4.58 4.95 -7.21
N GLU A 21 4.31 5.29 -5.95
CA GLU A 21 4.87 6.49 -5.33
C GLU A 21 6.38 6.40 -5.16
N VAL A 22 6.91 5.26 -4.71
CA VAL A 22 8.36 5.09 -4.50
C VAL A 22 9.14 5.04 -5.81
N LEU A 23 8.62 4.33 -6.82
CA LEU A 23 9.28 4.17 -8.12
C LEU A 23 8.88 5.23 -9.15
N LYS A 24 7.94 6.10 -8.81
CA LYS A 24 7.37 7.10 -9.74
C LYS A 24 6.84 6.50 -11.03
N LEU A 25 6.23 5.30 -10.90
CA LEU A 25 5.60 4.58 -12.00
C LEU A 25 4.10 4.87 -12.07
N PRO A 26 3.51 4.90 -13.28
CA PRO A 26 2.07 4.88 -13.43
C PRO A 26 1.48 3.58 -12.86
N MET A 27 0.28 3.66 -12.27
CA MET A 27 -0.40 2.53 -11.64
C MET A 27 -0.67 1.37 -12.60
N ASP A 28 -0.95 1.66 -13.88
CA ASP A 28 -1.21 0.68 -14.95
C ASP A 28 0.02 -0.15 -15.35
N ARG A 29 1.20 0.24 -14.87
CA ARG A 29 2.46 -0.49 -15.06
C ARG A 29 2.80 -1.42 -13.90
N ILE A 30 1.95 -1.50 -12.89
CA ILE A 30 2.16 -2.31 -11.70
C ILE A 30 1.13 -3.44 -11.65
N THR A 31 1.61 -4.66 -11.60
CA THR A 31 0.76 -5.83 -11.39
C THR A 31 1.01 -6.38 -10.00
N VAL A 32 -0.04 -6.48 -9.21
CA VAL A 32 0.01 -7.11 -7.88
C VAL A 32 -0.52 -8.54 -8.01
N VAL A 33 0.30 -9.50 -7.63
CA VAL A 33 -0.08 -10.91 -7.53
C VAL A 33 -0.15 -11.29 -6.06
N SER A 34 -1.30 -11.79 -5.63
CA SER A 34 -1.53 -12.17 -4.24
C SER A 34 -2.50 -13.35 -4.14
N GLY A 35 -2.47 -14.05 -3.02
CA GLY A 35 -3.39 -15.16 -2.72
C GLY A 35 -3.10 -16.45 -3.48
N ASP A 36 -1.99 -16.53 -4.15
CA ASP A 36 -1.50 -17.72 -4.84
C ASP A 36 -0.34 -18.34 -4.04
N THR A 37 -0.58 -19.49 -3.44
CA THR A 37 0.40 -20.18 -2.59
C THR A 37 1.58 -20.76 -3.36
N ASP A 38 1.48 -20.89 -4.67
CA ASP A 38 2.56 -21.41 -5.51
C ASP A 38 3.55 -20.31 -5.91
N SER A 39 3.11 -19.05 -5.93
CA SER A 39 3.91 -17.90 -6.37
C SER A 39 4.22 -16.88 -5.27
N CYS A 40 3.42 -16.83 -4.20
CA CYS A 40 3.59 -15.89 -3.13
C CYS A 40 4.37 -16.49 -1.94
N ALA A 41 5.18 -15.65 -1.28
CA ALA A 41 5.81 -16.02 -0.02
C ALA A 41 4.76 -16.22 1.09
N PHE A 42 5.14 -16.95 2.14
CA PHE A 42 4.29 -17.15 3.30
C PHE A 42 3.88 -15.83 3.94
N ASP A 43 2.58 -15.70 4.19
CA ASP A 43 1.95 -14.60 4.91
C ASP A 43 1.01 -15.16 5.98
N THR A 44 1.01 -14.56 7.16
CA THR A 44 0.10 -14.95 8.26
C THR A 44 -1.34 -14.53 8.03
N GLY A 45 -1.60 -13.74 7.01
CA GLY A 45 -2.90 -13.17 6.70
C GLY A 45 -3.20 -11.88 7.46
N ALA A 46 -4.30 -11.24 7.09
CA ALA A 46 -4.76 -10.01 7.71
C ALA A 46 -5.63 -10.32 8.94
N TYR A 47 -5.21 -9.86 10.11
CA TYR A 47 -5.95 -9.90 11.35
C TYR A 47 -5.84 -8.56 12.08
N ALA A 48 -6.78 -8.27 12.98
CA ALA A 48 -6.85 -7.00 13.69
C ALA A 48 -6.79 -5.76 12.77
N SER A 49 -7.31 -5.89 11.53
CA SER A 49 -7.31 -4.84 10.50
C SER A 49 -5.92 -4.31 10.15
N SER A 50 -4.92 -5.17 10.14
CA SER A 50 -3.51 -4.82 10.00
C SER A 50 -2.93 -5.04 8.59
N GLY A 51 -3.73 -5.46 7.61
CA GLY A 51 -3.26 -5.79 6.26
C GLY A 51 -2.42 -4.68 5.64
N THR A 52 -2.98 -3.49 5.49
CA THR A 52 -2.25 -2.32 4.95
C THR A 52 -1.01 -1.98 5.76
N PHE A 53 -1.04 -2.15 7.09
CA PHE A 53 0.10 -1.85 7.95
C PHE A 53 1.28 -2.81 7.71
N PHE A 54 1.04 -4.12 7.71
CA PHE A 54 2.12 -5.10 7.51
C PHE A 54 2.50 -5.25 6.03
N SER A 55 1.55 -5.53 5.16
CA SER A 55 1.82 -5.73 3.72
C SER A 55 2.29 -4.44 3.05
N GLY A 56 1.74 -3.29 3.45
CA GLY A 56 2.18 -1.99 2.95
C GLY A 56 3.63 -1.67 3.33
N ASN A 57 4.03 -1.89 4.58
CA ASN A 57 5.41 -1.69 5.01
C ASN A 57 6.37 -2.70 4.40
N ALA A 58 5.98 -3.97 4.28
CA ALA A 58 6.80 -4.98 3.58
C ALA A 58 7.05 -4.58 2.13
N SER A 59 5.99 -4.10 1.44
CA SER A 59 6.08 -3.59 0.07
C SER A 59 6.97 -2.34 -0.01
N LEU A 60 6.87 -1.42 0.94
CA LEU A 60 7.73 -0.24 1.02
C LEU A 60 9.20 -0.63 1.16
N VAL A 61 9.51 -1.59 2.04
CA VAL A 61 10.89 -2.10 2.23
C VAL A 61 11.41 -2.74 0.94
N ALA A 62 10.62 -3.60 0.30
CA ALA A 62 11.00 -4.25 -0.96
C ALA A 62 11.24 -3.22 -2.07
N THR A 63 10.32 -2.27 -2.22
CA THR A 63 10.36 -1.26 -3.27
C THR A 63 11.51 -0.28 -3.07
N THR A 64 11.81 0.09 -1.82
CA THR A 64 12.97 0.94 -1.51
C THR A 64 14.28 0.26 -1.90
N LYS A 65 14.43 -1.03 -1.57
CA LYS A 65 15.59 -1.82 -2.01
C LYS A 65 15.66 -1.93 -3.54
N LEU A 66 14.52 -2.11 -4.20
CA LEU A 66 14.47 -2.13 -5.67
C LEU A 66 14.89 -0.80 -6.27
N LYS A 67 14.43 0.33 -5.71
CA LYS A 67 14.87 1.67 -6.10
C LYS A 67 16.40 1.80 -5.98
N GLU A 68 16.98 1.32 -4.90
CA GLU A 68 18.44 1.34 -4.73
C GLU A 68 19.18 0.53 -5.81
N LEU A 69 18.65 -0.65 -6.17
CA LEU A 69 19.21 -1.44 -7.27
C LEU A 69 19.10 -0.72 -8.62
N ILE A 70 17.97 -0.11 -8.89
CA ILE A 70 17.75 0.71 -10.09
C ILE A 70 18.75 1.88 -10.15
N LEU A 71 18.94 2.61 -9.06
CA LEU A 71 19.87 3.73 -9.02
C LEU A 71 21.32 3.28 -9.18
N LYS A 72 21.71 2.14 -8.59
CA LYS A 72 23.05 1.56 -8.78
C LYS A 72 23.31 1.17 -10.23
N GLU A 73 22.33 0.54 -10.86
CA GLU A 73 22.44 0.17 -12.28
C GLU A 73 22.49 1.39 -13.19
N ALA A 74 21.66 2.40 -12.91
CA ALA A 74 21.69 3.66 -13.63
C ALA A 74 23.03 4.40 -13.48
N ALA A 75 23.62 4.38 -12.30
CA ALA A 75 24.93 4.97 -12.04
C ALA A 75 26.01 4.35 -12.93
N LEU A 76 25.96 3.04 -13.17
CA LEU A 76 26.88 2.35 -14.07
C LEU A 76 26.65 2.72 -15.54
N GLN A 77 25.38 2.84 -15.96
CA GLN A 77 25.04 3.13 -17.36
C GLN A 77 25.21 4.61 -17.72
N MET A 78 25.01 5.51 -16.77
CA MET A 78 25.13 6.96 -16.95
C MET A 78 26.52 7.47 -16.60
N GLU A 79 27.42 6.60 -16.11
CA GLU A 79 28.76 6.95 -15.63
C GLU A 79 28.73 8.06 -14.55
N GLU A 80 27.76 7.96 -13.64
CA GLU A 80 27.50 8.98 -12.63
C GLU A 80 27.45 8.38 -11.21
N LYS A 81 27.57 9.22 -10.19
CA LYS A 81 27.46 8.79 -8.79
C LYS A 81 26.00 8.57 -8.40
N VAL A 82 25.73 7.53 -7.62
CA VAL A 82 24.37 7.19 -7.15
C VAL A 82 23.71 8.36 -6.41
N GLU A 83 24.47 9.13 -5.64
CA GLU A 83 23.98 10.27 -4.85
C GLU A 83 23.40 11.40 -5.71
N ASN A 84 23.88 11.51 -6.94
CA ASN A 84 23.42 12.51 -7.90
C ASN A 84 22.18 12.06 -8.68
N LEU A 85 21.79 10.82 -8.54
CA LEU A 85 20.63 10.24 -9.24
C LEU A 85 19.40 10.24 -8.36
N ASP A 86 18.24 10.36 -9.00
CA ASP A 86 16.94 10.10 -8.38
C ASP A 86 15.93 9.64 -9.44
N VAL A 87 14.74 9.24 -8.99
CA VAL A 87 13.67 8.77 -9.87
C VAL A 87 12.58 9.82 -10.05
N ARG A 88 11.99 9.87 -11.23
CA ARG A 88 10.84 10.73 -11.55
C ARG A 88 9.82 10.02 -12.43
N ALA A 89 8.61 10.55 -12.45
CA ALA A 89 7.57 10.07 -13.36
C ALA A 89 7.93 10.38 -14.83
N PRO A 90 7.56 9.49 -15.75
CA PRO A 90 6.78 8.26 -15.61
C PRO A 90 7.65 6.98 -15.50
N GLY A 91 8.62 6.92 -14.62
CA GLY A 91 9.52 5.77 -14.46
C GLY A 91 10.85 5.99 -15.17
N GLU A 92 11.54 7.07 -14.80
CA GLU A 92 12.87 7.43 -15.28
C GLU A 92 13.83 7.63 -14.10
N VAL A 93 15.10 7.30 -14.29
CA VAL A 93 16.19 7.80 -13.48
C VAL A 93 16.73 9.06 -14.12
N TYR A 94 16.98 10.07 -13.34
CA TYR A 94 17.57 11.32 -13.84
C TYR A 94 18.73 11.78 -12.96
N SER A 95 19.68 12.46 -13.60
CA SER A 95 20.76 13.16 -12.91
C SER A 95 20.29 14.52 -12.40
N LYS A 96 20.54 14.79 -11.13
CA LYS A 96 20.23 16.08 -10.49
C LYS A 96 21.13 17.21 -11.01
N ASP A 97 22.35 16.86 -11.45
CA ASP A 97 23.36 17.83 -11.89
C ASP A 97 23.21 18.19 -13.37
N THR A 98 23.04 17.16 -14.23
CA THR A 98 23.01 17.35 -15.69
C THR A 98 21.62 17.39 -16.27
N GLY A 99 20.63 16.87 -15.57
CA GLY A 99 19.26 16.67 -16.06
C GLY A 99 19.11 15.53 -17.06
N ALA A 100 20.20 14.82 -17.39
CA ALA A 100 20.15 13.62 -18.25
C ALA A 100 19.23 12.58 -17.62
N ALA A 101 18.46 11.87 -18.44
CA ALA A 101 17.49 10.87 -17.97
C ALA A 101 17.61 9.56 -18.74
N LEU A 102 17.31 8.47 -18.05
CA LEU A 102 17.28 7.12 -18.59
C LEU A 102 15.98 6.46 -18.18
N SER A 103 15.20 5.97 -19.16
CA SER A 103 13.95 5.27 -18.87
C SER A 103 14.22 3.93 -18.19
N TYR A 104 13.29 3.46 -17.35
CA TYR A 104 13.40 2.12 -16.77
C TYR A 104 13.43 1.02 -17.83
N TYR A 105 12.75 1.24 -18.97
CA TYR A 105 12.79 0.29 -20.07
C TYR A 105 14.21 0.14 -20.63
N ASP A 106 14.86 1.23 -20.98
CA ASP A 106 16.22 1.22 -21.55
C ASP A 106 17.22 0.70 -20.54
N LEU A 107 17.09 1.11 -19.28
CA LEU A 107 17.93 0.66 -18.18
C LEU A 107 17.86 -0.85 -17.99
N VAL A 108 16.64 -1.42 -17.91
CA VAL A 108 16.45 -2.87 -17.75
C VAL A 108 16.85 -3.62 -19.01
N HIS A 109 16.53 -3.10 -20.19
CA HIS A 109 16.92 -3.69 -21.46
C HIS A 109 18.46 -3.81 -21.56
N THR A 110 19.19 -2.77 -21.23
CA THR A 110 20.66 -2.79 -21.22
C THR A 110 21.20 -3.77 -20.17
N ALA A 111 20.64 -3.77 -18.96
CA ALA A 111 21.07 -4.66 -17.88
C ALA A 111 20.84 -6.14 -18.23
N THR A 112 19.75 -6.47 -18.88
CA THR A 112 19.39 -7.87 -19.18
C THR A 112 20.01 -8.38 -20.49
N SER A 113 20.06 -7.57 -21.52
CA SER A 113 20.46 -7.98 -22.86
C SER A 113 21.89 -7.54 -23.22
N GLY A 114 22.31 -6.37 -22.76
CA GLY A 114 23.61 -5.79 -23.12
C GLY A 114 24.74 -6.23 -22.21
N THR A 115 24.54 -6.23 -20.91
CA THR A 115 25.62 -6.44 -19.93
C THR A 115 25.53 -7.77 -19.18
N GLY A 116 24.41 -8.49 -19.34
CA GLY A 116 24.20 -9.77 -18.68
C GLY A 116 24.10 -9.73 -17.16
N ARG A 117 23.83 -8.55 -16.58
CA ARG A 117 23.67 -8.39 -15.12
C ARG A 117 22.37 -8.94 -14.57
N GLY A 118 21.41 -9.27 -15.45
CA GLY A 118 20.18 -9.98 -15.12
C GLY A 118 19.03 -9.09 -14.63
N GLN A 119 18.00 -9.74 -14.11
CA GLN A 119 16.80 -9.09 -13.62
C GLN A 119 17.04 -8.41 -12.26
N MET A 120 16.37 -7.28 -12.04
CA MET A 120 16.36 -6.61 -10.75
C MET A 120 15.20 -7.16 -9.91
N VAL A 121 15.54 -7.84 -8.83
CA VAL A 121 14.58 -8.42 -7.89
C VAL A 121 14.94 -7.98 -6.48
N ALA A 122 13.94 -7.61 -5.71
CA ALA A 122 14.12 -7.26 -4.31
C ALA A 122 13.06 -7.93 -3.43
N HIS A 123 13.44 -8.29 -2.23
CA HIS A 123 12.56 -8.87 -1.24
C HIS A 123 12.46 -7.95 -0.02
N GLY A 124 11.26 -7.83 0.54
CA GLY A 124 10.99 -7.10 1.76
C GLY A 124 10.15 -7.92 2.71
N SER A 125 10.47 -7.82 3.98
CA SER A 125 9.63 -8.30 5.07
C SER A 125 9.54 -7.20 6.12
N PHE A 126 8.42 -7.16 6.82
CA PHE A 126 8.20 -6.21 7.90
C PHE A 126 7.66 -6.95 9.11
N VAL A 127 8.36 -6.82 10.22
CA VAL A 127 7.96 -7.39 11.51
C VAL A 127 8.14 -6.31 12.57
N THR A 128 7.12 -6.10 13.38
CA THR A 128 7.17 -5.14 14.48
C THR A 128 6.24 -5.56 15.61
N ASN A 129 6.57 -5.15 16.83
CA ASN A 129 5.70 -5.26 18.00
C ASN A 129 4.81 -4.00 18.17
N ALA A 130 4.98 -2.98 17.31
CA ALA A 130 4.11 -1.82 17.30
C ALA A 130 2.79 -2.14 16.61
N SER A 131 1.72 -1.51 17.06
CA SER A 131 0.40 -1.58 16.44
C SER A 131 -0.03 -0.18 16.01
N SER A 132 -0.66 -0.08 14.84
CA SER A 132 -1.34 1.16 14.47
C SER A 132 -2.62 1.26 15.29
N VAL A 133 -2.76 2.33 16.04
CA VAL A 133 -3.94 2.56 16.88
C VAL A 133 -4.74 3.72 16.31
N PRO A 134 -5.87 3.45 15.65
CA PRO A 134 -6.78 4.51 15.24
C PRO A 134 -7.57 5.01 16.46
N TYR A 135 -7.94 6.29 16.44
CA TYR A 135 -8.80 6.91 17.45
C TYR A 135 -10.14 7.25 16.84
N GLY A 136 -11.20 7.08 17.61
CA GLY A 136 -12.54 7.42 17.13
C GLY A 136 -13.48 7.82 18.26
N ALA A 137 -14.51 8.59 17.91
CA ALA A 137 -15.61 8.92 18.79
C ALA A 137 -16.92 8.78 18.01
N HIS A 138 -17.86 8.01 18.55
CA HIS A 138 -19.12 7.75 17.92
C HIS A 138 -20.28 8.20 18.81
N PHE A 139 -21.28 8.84 18.23
CA PHE A 139 -22.45 9.33 18.91
C PHE A 139 -23.70 8.85 18.18
N ALA A 140 -24.64 8.28 18.93
CA ALA A 140 -25.91 7.86 18.39
C ALA A 140 -27.06 8.61 19.11
N GLN A 141 -27.98 9.15 18.33
CA GLN A 141 -29.27 9.62 18.82
C GLN A 141 -30.30 8.53 18.57
N VAL A 142 -30.94 8.04 19.62
CA VAL A 142 -31.90 6.96 19.54
C VAL A 142 -33.26 7.39 20.10
N ALA A 143 -34.32 6.83 19.55
CA ALA A 143 -35.67 6.88 20.12
C ALA A 143 -36.03 5.51 20.66
N VAL A 144 -36.52 5.46 21.89
CA VAL A 144 -36.91 4.22 22.55
C VAL A 144 -38.42 4.28 22.88
N ASN A 145 -39.15 3.26 22.42
CA ASN A 145 -40.52 3.07 22.86
C ASN A 145 -40.52 2.38 24.25
N VAL A 146 -40.77 3.17 25.29
CA VAL A 146 -40.72 2.67 26.67
C VAL A 146 -41.72 1.56 27.00
N LYS A 147 -42.78 1.38 26.18
CA LYS A 147 -43.77 0.32 26.38
C LYS A 147 -43.39 -0.99 25.71
N THR A 148 -42.75 -0.92 24.55
CA THR A 148 -42.39 -2.11 23.76
C THR A 148 -40.94 -2.48 23.83
N GLY A 149 -40.07 -1.53 24.24
CA GLY A 149 -38.62 -1.68 24.20
C GLY A 149 -38.02 -1.47 22.79
N GLU A 150 -38.84 -1.16 21.79
CA GLU A 150 -38.34 -0.92 20.41
C GLU A 150 -37.42 0.29 20.38
N ILE A 151 -36.26 0.13 19.73
CA ILE A 151 -35.24 1.17 19.57
C ILE A 151 -35.10 1.54 18.09
N LYS A 152 -35.08 2.84 17.80
CA LYS A 152 -34.79 3.37 16.46
C LYS A 152 -33.60 4.31 16.52
N VAL A 153 -32.57 4.06 15.74
CA VAL A 153 -31.47 5.01 15.53
C VAL A 153 -31.97 6.13 14.63
N GLN A 154 -31.97 7.36 15.16
CA GLN A 154 -32.41 8.56 14.43
C GLN A 154 -31.26 9.23 13.73
N LYS A 155 -30.08 9.31 14.39
CA LYS A 155 -28.85 9.88 13.85
C LYS A 155 -27.66 9.14 14.40
N PHE A 156 -26.62 9.05 13.58
CA PHE A 156 -25.34 8.50 13.97
C PHE A 156 -24.22 9.40 13.47
N TYR A 157 -23.30 9.73 14.34
CA TYR A 157 -22.10 10.50 14.02
C TYR A 157 -20.88 9.66 14.31
N ALA A 158 -20.06 9.43 13.30
CA ALA A 158 -18.82 8.69 13.41
C ALA A 158 -17.66 9.64 13.10
N LEU A 159 -16.74 9.79 14.05
CA LEU A 159 -15.49 10.48 13.88
C LEU A 159 -14.37 9.48 14.02
N GLN A 160 -13.43 9.50 13.08
CA GLN A 160 -12.32 8.57 13.03
C GLN A 160 -11.04 9.31 12.67
N ASP A 161 -10.03 9.17 13.50
CA ASP A 161 -8.66 9.55 13.17
C ASP A 161 -7.89 8.30 12.76
N ALA A 162 -7.56 8.19 11.49
CA ALA A 162 -6.78 7.09 10.91
C ALA A 162 -5.40 7.60 10.43
N GLY A 163 -4.98 8.80 10.84
CA GLY A 163 -3.79 9.45 10.30
C GLY A 163 -3.96 9.84 8.84
N THR A 164 -2.92 9.69 8.04
CA THR A 164 -2.96 9.98 6.60
C THR A 164 -3.37 8.73 5.82
N PRO A 165 -4.59 8.63 5.30
CA PRO A 165 -5.03 7.45 4.58
C PRO A 165 -4.36 7.37 3.20
N ILE A 166 -3.86 6.17 2.84
CA ILE A 166 -3.31 5.88 1.50
C ILE A 166 -4.43 5.97 0.45
N ASN A 167 -5.62 5.52 0.81
CA ASN A 167 -6.82 5.64 0.01
C ASN A 167 -8.00 6.14 0.86
N PRO A 168 -8.33 7.44 0.79
CA PRO A 168 -9.40 8.04 1.60
C PRO A 168 -10.77 7.41 1.38
N GLU A 169 -11.10 7.04 0.14
CA GLU A 169 -12.40 6.44 -0.19
C GLU A 169 -12.56 5.05 0.46
N ILE A 170 -11.52 4.21 0.36
CA ILE A 170 -11.52 2.89 0.97
C ILE A 170 -11.55 3.02 2.50
N ALA A 171 -10.79 3.94 3.09
CA ALA A 171 -10.81 4.20 4.53
C ALA A 171 -12.21 4.60 5.01
N LEU A 172 -12.91 5.43 4.24
CA LEU A 172 -14.29 5.83 4.51
C LEU A 172 -15.27 4.65 4.40
N CYS A 173 -15.11 3.79 3.40
CA CYS A 173 -15.91 2.57 3.24
C CYS A 173 -15.72 1.61 4.41
N GLN A 174 -14.51 1.47 4.94
CA GLN A 174 -14.24 0.67 6.15
C GLN A 174 -14.99 1.22 7.36
N MET A 175 -15.01 2.54 7.53
CA MET A 175 -15.75 3.19 8.62
C MET A 175 -17.27 2.94 8.47
N TYR A 176 -17.83 3.10 7.28
CA TYR A 176 -19.25 2.83 7.03
C TYR A 176 -19.63 1.37 7.34
N GLY A 177 -18.80 0.42 6.89
CA GLY A 177 -19.02 -1.00 7.17
C GLY A 177 -18.97 -1.30 8.67
N ALA A 178 -18.05 -0.72 9.41
CA ALA A 178 -17.95 -0.88 10.86
C ALA A 178 -19.18 -0.31 11.60
N VAL A 179 -19.63 0.89 11.22
CA VAL A 179 -20.83 1.53 11.79
C VAL A 179 -22.07 0.71 11.52
N MET A 180 -22.29 0.29 10.27
CA MET A 180 -23.47 -0.53 9.92
C MET A 180 -23.48 -1.84 10.66
N LYS A 181 -22.34 -2.51 10.79
CA LYS A 181 -22.21 -3.74 11.56
C LYS A 181 -22.48 -3.53 13.04
N SER A 182 -22.00 -2.44 13.63
CA SER A 182 -22.23 -2.12 15.04
C SER A 182 -23.70 -1.84 15.33
N ILE A 183 -24.38 -1.09 14.47
CA ILE A 183 -25.83 -0.85 14.58
C ILE A 183 -26.60 -2.17 14.48
N GLY A 184 -26.33 -2.99 13.46
CA GLY A 184 -27.02 -4.26 13.28
C GLY A 184 -26.71 -5.31 14.34
N HIS A 185 -25.63 -5.17 15.11
CA HIS A 185 -25.33 -6.03 16.25
C HIS A 185 -26.01 -5.57 17.55
N SER A 186 -26.35 -4.27 17.63
CA SER A 186 -26.97 -3.66 18.80
C SER A 186 -28.49 -3.69 18.78
N LEU A 187 -29.12 -3.88 17.63
CA LEU A 187 -30.55 -3.93 17.37
C LEU A 187 -30.98 -5.27 16.85
#